data_f38884eb5b3f4e956a9d80125b03affc
#
_entry.id   f38884eb5b3f4e956a9d80125b03affc
#
_cell.length_a   1.000
_cell.length_b   1.000
_cell.length_c   1.000
_cell.angle_alpha   90.00
_cell.angle_beta   90.00
_cell.angle_gamma   90.00
#
_symmetry.space_group_name_H-M   'P 1'
#
loop_
_entity.id
_entity.type
_entity.pdbx_description
1 polymer ?
#
loop_
_entity_poly.entity_id
_entity_poly.type
_entity_poly.pdbx_seq_one_letter_code
_entity_poly.pdbx_strand_id
1 'polypeptide(L)'
;MAAATLLAAPLALADPAAVGRYKDWSVFTDTTGGETICYAATPATDKAPKNADHGDVWFYVTSWKSGRARNQPSLKVGYNLREDMAPKARVGRSSWTLFAVGREAFADDSDDARIVTALKKGSELRVQAVSARNTQVAYHFSLSGSAAAIDKAAATCR
;
A
#
# COMPACT_ATOMS: atom_id res chain seq x y z
N MET A 1 -30.46 37.91 -27.05
CA MET A 1 -29.56 37.52 -25.93
C MET A 1 -29.41 35.99 -25.96
N ALA A 2 -28.25 35.49 -26.42
CA ALA A 2 -28.00 34.06 -26.46
C ALA A 2 -27.22 33.66 -25.20
N ALA A 3 -27.78 32.80 -24.38
CA ALA A 3 -27.13 32.25 -23.20
C ALA A 3 -26.20 31.11 -23.64
N ALA A 4 -24.91 31.28 -23.48
CA ALA A 4 -23.94 30.23 -23.67
C ALA A 4 -23.89 29.32 -22.44
N THR A 5 -24.39 28.10 -22.57
CA THR A 5 -24.28 27.07 -21.54
C THR A 5 -22.88 26.46 -21.63
N LEU A 6 -22.03 26.78 -20.65
CA LEU A 6 -20.75 26.10 -20.47
C LEU A 6 -21.04 24.67 -19.93
N LEU A 7 -20.84 23.66 -20.76
CA LEU A 7 -20.77 22.27 -20.31
C LEU A 7 -19.42 22.07 -19.62
N ALA A 8 -19.44 21.92 -18.30
CA ALA A 8 -18.30 21.43 -17.55
C ALA A 8 -18.12 19.92 -17.84
N ALA A 9 -17.04 19.57 -18.55
CA ALA A 9 -16.67 18.18 -18.74
C ALA A 9 -16.21 17.58 -17.38
N PRO A 10 -16.66 16.37 -17.01
CA PRO A 10 -16.18 15.72 -15.81
C PRO A 10 -14.68 15.42 -15.98
N LEU A 11 -13.88 15.83 -14.99
CA LEU A 11 -12.48 15.43 -14.87
C LEU A 11 -12.45 13.91 -14.61
N ALA A 12 -12.18 13.13 -15.64
CA ALA A 12 -11.93 11.71 -15.50
C ALA A 12 -10.63 11.55 -14.69
N LEU A 13 -10.71 10.92 -13.53
CA LEU A 13 -9.54 10.45 -12.81
C LEU A 13 -8.89 9.39 -13.69
N ALA A 14 -7.64 9.62 -14.09
CA ALA A 14 -6.90 8.64 -14.88
C ALA A 14 -6.58 7.42 -13.99
N ASP A 15 -6.81 6.22 -14.52
CA ASP A 15 -6.40 4.98 -13.84
C ASP A 15 -4.88 4.92 -13.68
N PRO A 16 -4.38 4.25 -12.63
CA PRO A 16 -2.94 4.04 -12.46
C PRO A 16 -2.32 3.37 -13.69
N ALA A 17 -1.18 3.90 -14.14
CA ALA A 17 -0.47 3.33 -15.27
C ALA A 17 0.47 2.22 -14.82
N ALA A 18 0.33 1.02 -15.40
CA ALA A 18 1.22 -0.11 -15.12
C ALA A 18 2.61 0.14 -15.72
N VAL A 19 3.65 0.00 -14.90
CA VAL A 19 5.06 0.14 -15.28
C VAL A 19 5.72 -1.21 -15.50
N GLY A 20 5.37 -2.22 -14.71
CA GLY A 20 5.92 -3.56 -14.84
C GLY A 20 5.39 -4.53 -13.78
N ARG A 21 5.68 -5.81 -14.01
CA ARG A 21 5.37 -6.91 -13.09
C ARG A 21 6.62 -7.72 -12.79
N TYR A 22 6.81 -8.03 -11.51
CA TYR A 22 7.95 -8.76 -10.97
C TYR A 22 7.42 -9.89 -10.08
N LYS A 23 7.18 -11.05 -10.68
CA LYS A 23 6.55 -12.21 -10.00
C LYS A 23 5.21 -11.81 -9.36
N ASP A 24 5.12 -11.78 -8.02
CA ASP A 24 3.89 -11.48 -7.28
C ASP A 24 3.67 -9.98 -7.04
N TRP A 25 4.61 -9.15 -7.44
CA TRP A 25 4.56 -7.69 -7.29
C TRP A 25 4.36 -6.98 -8.62
N SER A 26 3.60 -5.91 -8.60
CA SER A 26 3.41 -5.02 -9.76
C SER A 26 3.83 -3.59 -9.42
N VAL A 27 4.27 -2.84 -10.42
CA VAL A 27 4.70 -1.44 -10.28
C VAL A 27 3.77 -0.56 -11.10
N PHE A 28 3.36 0.55 -10.49
CA PHE A 28 2.44 1.53 -11.07
C PHE A 28 2.94 2.95 -10.86
N THR A 29 2.51 3.83 -11.73
CA THR A 29 2.52 5.29 -11.52
C THR A 29 1.09 5.80 -11.46
N ASP A 30 0.86 6.80 -10.62
CA ASP A 30 -0.44 7.43 -10.45
C ASP A 30 -0.27 8.90 -10.11
N THR A 31 -1.35 9.66 -10.18
CA THR A 31 -1.38 11.06 -9.73
C THR A 31 -2.36 11.19 -8.58
N THR A 32 -1.86 11.63 -7.44
CA THR A 32 -2.63 11.83 -6.21
C THR A 32 -2.41 13.25 -5.69
N GLY A 33 -3.50 14.01 -5.53
CA GLY A 33 -3.41 15.40 -5.07
C GLY A 33 -2.53 16.30 -5.94
N GLY A 34 -2.46 16.04 -7.26
CA GLY A 34 -1.61 16.79 -8.19
C GLY A 34 -0.14 16.34 -8.20
N GLU A 35 0.25 15.38 -7.38
CA GLU A 35 1.60 14.83 -7.32
C GLU A 35 1.67 13.44 -7.98
N THR A 36 2.79 13.17 -8.64
CA THR A 36 3.09 11.83 -9.17
C THR A 36 3.63 10.94 -8.06
N ILE A 37 3.04 9.76 -7.95
CA ILE A 37 3.51 8.67 -7.09
C ILE A 37 3.90 7.47 -7.93
N CYS A 38 4.89 6.72 -7.46
CA CYS A 38 5.28 5.44 -8.02
C CYS A 38 5.26 4.42 -6.89
N TYR A 39 4.63 3.30 -7.11
CA TYR A 39 4.51 2.30 -6.05
C TYR A 39 4.64 0.88 -6.57
N ALA A 40 5.23 0.05 -5.74
CA ALA A 40 5.18 -1.40 -5.87
C ALA A 40 4.06 -1.92 -4.98
N ALA A 41 3.27 -2.86 -5.47
CA ALA A 41 2.13 -3.40 -4.74
C ALA A 41 1.96 -4.90 -4.96
N THR A 42 1.42 -5.57 -3.94
CA THR A 42 1.06 -6.99 -3.99
C THR A 42 -0.24 -7.23 -3.23
N PRO A 43 -1.15 -8.08 -3.74
CA PRO A 43 -2.36 -8.45 -3.02
C PRO A 43 -2.06 -9.46 -1.92
N ALA A 44 -2.92 -9.51 -0.90
CA ALA A 44 -2.85 -10.54 0.11
C ALA A 44 -3.05 -11.93 -0.51
N THR A 45 -2.18 -12.87 -0.16
CA THR A 45 -2.27 -14.28 -0.56
C THR A 45 -3.18 -15.08 0.37
N ASP A 46 -3.31 -14.63 1.60
CA ASP A 46 -4.21 -15.21 2.60
C ASP A 46 -4.82 -14.13 3.48
N LYS A 47 -6.10 -14.32 3.82
CA LYS A 47 -6.91 -13.40 4.64
C LYS A 47 -7.64 -14.20 5.72
N ALA A 48 -7.47 -13.81 6.98
CA ALA A 48 -8.15 -14.43 8.10
C ALA A 48 -8.91 -13.38 8.93
N PRO A 49 -10.09 -13.72 9.50
CA PRO A 49 -10.78 -15.01 9.40
C PRO A 49 -11.43 -15.22 8.03
N LYS A 50 -11.58 -16.49 7.61
CA LYS A 50 -12.08 -16.85 6.28
C LYS A 50 -13.54 -16.47 6.01
N ASN A 51 -14.33 -16.35 7.05
CA ASN A 51 -15.76 -16.03 6.99
C ASN A 51 -16.06 -14.53 7.04
N ALA A 52 -15.05 -13.67 7.11
CA ALA A 52 -15.23 -12.22 7.07
C ALA A 52 -15.09 -11.68 5.64
N ASP A 53 -15.80 -10.61 5.34
CA ASP A 53 -15.59 -9.85 4.11
C ASP A 53 -14.46 -8.85 4.33
N HIS A 54 -13.30 -9.11 3.74
CA HIS A 54 -12.12 -8.27 3.85
C HIS A 54 -12.03 -7.22 2.75
N GLY A 55 -12.82 -7.38 1.67
CA GLY A 55 -12.63 -6.58 0.46
C GLY A 55 -11.24 -6.79 -0.15
N ASP A 56 -10.76 -5.80 -0.88
CA ASP A 56 -9.42 -5.80 -1.44
C ASP A 56 -8.39 -5.44 -0.37
N VAL A 57 -7.38 -6.28 -0.25
CA VAL A 57 -6.28 -6.11 0.72
C VAL A 57 -4.95 -6.13 -0.01
N TRP A 58 -4.22 -5.03 0.09
CA TRP A 58 -2.97 -4.80 -0.60
C TRP A 58 -1.89 -4.28 0.33
N PHE A 59 -0.65 -4.61 0.02
CA PHE A 59 0.52 -3.99 0.62
C PHE A 59 1.28 -3.19 -0.45
N TYR A 60 1.67 -1.97 -0.08
CA TYR A 60 2.30 -0.99 -0.97
C TYR A 60 3.66 -0.56 -0.43
N VAL A 61 4.56 -0.22 -1.34
CA VAL A 61 5.76 0.58 -1.06
C VAL A 61 5.76 1.73 -2.04
N THR A 62 5.53 2.94 -1.54
CA THR A 62 5.26 4.14 -2.34
C THR A 62 6.40 5.14 -2.25
N SER A 63 6.77 5.71 -3.40
CA SER A 63 7.68 6.86 -3.51
C SER A 63 6.98 8.02 -4.20
N TRP A 64 7.17 9.22 -3.68
CA TRP A 64 6.62 10.46 -4.23
C TRP A 64 7.68 11.16 -5.07
N LYS A 65 7.31 11.58 -6.28
CA LYS A 65 8.25 12.28 -7.18
C LYS A 65 8.78 13.58 -6.56
N SER A 66 7.99 14.25 -5.73
CA SER A 66 8.42 15.41 -4.95
C SER A 66 9.52 15.11 -3.92
N GLY A 67 9.72 13.83 -3.59
CA GLY A 67 10.67 13.38 -2.57
C GLY A 67 10.18 13.50 -1.13
N ARG A 68 8.91 13.88 -0.89
CA ARG A 68 8.37 14.01 0.47
C ARG A 68 8.30 12.70 1.23
N ALA A 69 8.18 11.57 0.53
CA ALA A 69 8.33 10.23 1.06
C ALA A 69 8.97 9.32 0.01
N ARG A 70 9.88 8.46 0.45
CA ARG A 70 10.55 7.47 -0.38
C ARG A 70 10.43 6.10 0.26
N ASN A 71 10.03 5.11 -0.56
CA ASN A 71 9.88 3.73 -0.10
C ASN A 71 9.04 3.61 1.18
N GLN A 72 7.91 4.31 1.22
CA GLN A 72 6.97 4.27 2.35
C GLN A 72 6.13 3.00 2.28
N PRO A 73 6.26 2.05 3.24
CA PRO A 73 5.42 0.87 3.30
C PRO A 73 4.05 1.22 3.86
N SER A 74 3.01 0.59 3.30
CA SER A 74 1.64 0.74 3.82
C SER A 74 0.77 -0.48 3.54
N LEU A 75 -0.15 -0.75 4.46
CA LEU A 75 -1.25 -1.69 4.28
C LEU A 75 -2.49 -0.91 3.84
N LYS A 76 -3.25 -1.44 2.88
CA LYS A 76 -4.58 -0.93 2.53
C LYS A 76 -5.59 -2.07 2.57
N VAL A 77 -6.72 -1.81 3.24
CA VAL A 77 -7.82 -2.77 3.38
C VAL A 77 -9.13 -2.18 2.86
N GLY A 78 -10.15 -3.01 2.68
CA GLY A 78 -11.45 -2.59 2.16
C GLY A 78 -12.42 -2.01 3.19
N TYR A 79 -11.99 -1.83 4.45
CA TYR A 79 -12.82 -1.40 5.57
C TYR A 79 -12.01 -0.51 6.54
N ASN A 80 -12.69 0.15 7.49
CA ASN A 80 -11.99 0.97 8.48
C ASN A 80 -11.30 0.08 9.52
N LEU A 81 -10.03 0.38 9.77
CA LEU A 81 -9.25 -0.20 10.86
C LEU A 81 -9.58 0.49 12.19
N ARG A 82 -9.35 -0.21 13.27
CA ARG A 82 -9.46 0.35 14.61
C ARG A 82 -8.17 1.09 14.95
N GLU A 83 -8.25 2.42 15.10
CA GLU A 83 -7.08 3.29 15.22
C GLU A 83 -6.39 3.23 16.60
N ASP A 84 -7.14 2.87 17.65
CA ASP A 84 -6.60 2.68 19.01
C ASP A 84 -5.95 1.30 19.23
N MET A 85 -5.94 0.44 18.22
CA MET A 85 -5.32 -0.89 18.23
C MET A 85 -4.27 -0.98 17.13
N ALA A 86 -3.01 -0.72 17.49
CA ALA A 86 -1.90 -0.66 16.55
C ALA A 86 -1.72 -1.96 15.76
N PRO A 87 -1.77 -1.93 14.42
CA PRO A 87 -1.43 -3.09 13.60
C PRO A 87 0.03 -3.49 13.76
N LYS A 88 0.34 -4.75 13.50
CA LYS A 88 1.71 -5.29 13.57
C LYS A 88 2.10 -5.96 12.28
N ALA A 89 3.25 -5.57 11.73
CA ALA A 89 3.88 -6.19 10.58
C ALA A 89 5.03 -7.08 11.01
N ARG A 90 5.21 -8.23 10.35
CA ARG A 90 6.28 -9.19 10.64
C ARG A 90 6.85 -9.79 9.38
N VAL A 91 8.18 -9.81 9.29
CA VAL A 91 8.95 -10.54 8.27
C VAL A 91 10.00 -11.39 8.99
N GLY A 92 9.90 -12.70 8.88
CA GLY A 92 10.79 -13.62 9.62
C GLY A 92 10.72 -13.38 11.12
N ARG A 93 11.84 -13.01 11.72
CA ARG A 93 11.94 -12.72 13.17
C ARG A 93 11.76 -11.23 13.50
N SER A 94 11.74 -10.37 12.51
CA SER A 94 11.59 -8.92 12.69
C SER A 94 10.12 -8.53 12.70
N SER A 95 9.75 -7.61 13.59
CA SER A 95 8.39 -7.09 13.67
C SER A 95 8.39 -5.59 13.95
N TRP A 96 7.35 -4.91 13.49
CA TRP A 96 7.15 -3.48 13.64
C TRP A 96 5.71 -3.18 14.02
N THR A 97 5.54 -2.14 14.81
CA THR A 97 4.24 -1.58 15.12
C THR A 97 3.89 -0.54 14.08
N LEU A 98 2.67 -0.64 13.53
CA LEU A 98 2.11 0.32 12.60
C LEU A 98 1.07 1.20 13.32
N PHE A 99 0.64 2.26 12.68
CA PHE A 99 -0.52 3.02 13.10
C PHE A 99 -1.58 3.03 12.01
N ALA A 100 -2.84 2.89 12.39
CA ALA A 100 -3.97 2.86 11.48
C ALA A 100 -4.55 4.26 11.29
N VAL A 101 -4.88 4.59 10.05
CA VAL A 101 -5.61 5.80 9.65
C VAL A 101 -6.68 5.41 8.64
N GLY A 102 -7.93 5.37 9.06
CA GLY A 102 -9.03 4.92 8.21
C GLY A 102 -8.85 3.49 7.70
N ARG A 103 -8.64 3.33 6.41
CA ARG A 103 -8.45 2.03 5.74
C ARG A 103 -6.99 1.68 5.48
N GLU A 104 -6.08 2.44 6.03
CA GLU A 104 -4.65 2.28 5.79
C GLU A 104 -3.89 2.12 7.11
N ALA A 105 -2.71 1.51 7.05
CA ALA A 105 -1.78 1.47 8.16
C ALA A 105 -0.36 1.74 7.67
N PHE A 106 0.37 2.55 8.43
CA PHE A 106 1.72 3.03 8.11
C PHE A 106 2.67 2.71 9.24
N ALA A 107 3.96 2.63 8.95
CA ALA A 107 5.00 2.60 9.95
C ALA A 107 5.40 4.03 10.36
N ASP A 108 6.14 4.14 11.47
CA ASP A 108 6.90 5.34 11.75
C ASP A 108 7.98 5.53 10.68
N ASP A 109 8.20 6.74 10.21
CA ASP A 109 9.17 7.05 9.14
C ASP A 109 10.58 6.53 9.46
N SER A 110 10.94 6.48 10.75
CA SER A 110 12.23 5.93 11.21
C SER A 110 12.35 4.42 11.02
N ASP A 111 11.25 3.70 10.83
CA ASP A 111 11.21 2.26 10.58
C ASP A 111 11.14 1.90 9.09
N ASP A 112 10.73 2.81 8.23
CA ASP A 112 10.47 2.55 6.81
C ASP A 112 11.65 1.85 6.12
N ALA A 113 12.86 2.35 6.28
CA ALA A 113 14.05 1.77 5.64
C ALA A 113 14.34 0.34 6.13
N ARG A 114 14.11 0.05 7.41
CA ARG A 114 14.29 -1.29 7.99
C ARG A 114 13.24 -2.26 7.49
N ILE A 115 11.99 -1.82 7.42
CA ILE A 115 10.89 -2.61 6.86
C ILE A 115 11.17 -2.94 5.39
N VAL A 116 11.50 -1.95 4.58
CA VAL A 116 11.81 -2.14 3.16
C VAL A 116 12.99 -3.10 2.95
N THR A 117 14.03 -3.00 3.77
CA THR A 117 15.14 -3.97 3.73
C THR A 117 14.66 -5.39 4.02
N ALA A 118 13.79 -5.58 5.02
CA ALA A 118 13.21 -6.88 5.34
C ALA A 118 12.29 -7.40 4.23
N LEU A 119 11.46 -6.54 3.63
CA LEU A 119 10.60 -6.90 2.49
C LEU A 119 11.40 -7.41 1.30
N LYS A 120 12.55 -6.77 0.99
CA LYS A 120 13.42 -7.18 -0.12
C LYS A 120 14.14 -8.51 0.10
N LYS A 121 14.40 -8.88 1.35
CA LYS A 121 15.17 -10.07 1.71
C LYS A 121 14.31 -11.26 2.17
N GLY A 122 13.10 -10.99 2.63
CA GLY A 122 12.21 -12.01 3.19
C GLY A 122 11.45 -12.80 2.14
N SER A 123 10.72 -13.79 2.59
CA SER A 123 9.83 -14.62 1.75
C SER A 123 8.35 -14.30 1.92
N GLU A 124 7.95 -13.87 3.11
CA GLU A 124 6.56 -13.56 3.44
C GLU A 124 6.47 -12.40 4.45
N LEU A 125 5.49 -11.52 4.22
CA LEU A 125 5.05 -10.51 5.16
C LEU A 125 3.73 -10.95 5.78
N ARG A 126 3.62 -10.85 7.10
CA ARG A 126 2.36 -11.01 7.83
C ARG A 126 1.97 -9.70 8.50
N VAL A 127 0.72 -9.29 8.33
CA VAL A 127 0.18 -8.12 9.04
C VAL A 127 -1.05 -8.53 9.83
N GLN A 128 -1.08 -8.18 11.12
CA GLN A 128 -2.21 -8.37 12.01
C GLN A 128 -2.80 -7.01 12.36
N ALA A 129 -4.11 -6.91 12.38
CA ALA A 129 -4.83 -5.68 12.70
C ALA A 129 -6.18 -5.99 13.37
N VAL A 130 -6.90 -4.95 13.76
CA VAL A 130 -8.27 -5.06 14.27
C VAL A 130 -9.14 -4.11 13.45
N SER A 131 -10.29 -4.61 12.97
CA SER A 131 -11.25 -3.77 12.27
C SER A 131 -11.98 -2.82 13.22
N ALA A 132 -12.57 -1.75 12.69
CA ALA A 132 -13.43 -0.85 13.48
C ALA A 132 -14.61 -1.57 14.16
N ARG A 133 -15.02 -2.73 13.61
CA ARG A 133 -16.04 -3.63 14.18
C ARG A 133 -15.46 -4.61 15.23
N ASN A 134 -14.22 -4.43 15.62
CA ASN A 134 -13.51 -5.26 16.60
C ASN A 134 -13.25 -6.71 16.14
N THR A 135 -13.12 -6.94 14.84
CA THR A 135 -12.69 -8.22 14.28
C THR A 135 -11.18 -8.25 14.18
N GLN A 136 -10.54 -9.24 14.81
CA GLN A 136 -9.12 -9.50 14.63
C GLN A 136 -8.88 -10.10 13.24
N VAL A 137 -7.98 -9.50 12.47
CA VAL A 137 -7.65 -9.91 11.10
C VAL A 137 -6.16 -10.18 10.96
N ALA A 138 -5.81 -11.06 10.04
CA ALA A 138 -4.44 -11.34 9.67
C ALA A 138 -4.33 -11.56 8.16
N TYR A 139 -3.28 -10.99 7.58
CA TYR A 139 -2.99 -11.04 6.16
C TYR A 139 -1.59 -11.52 5.92
N HIS A 140 -1.43 -12.35 4.89
CA HIS A 140 -0.14 -12.79 4.39
C HIS A 140 0.09 -12.24 2.99
N PHE A 141 1.33 -11.86 2.70
CA PHE A 141 1.75 -11.33 1.41
C PHE A 141 3.03 -12.03 0.97
N SER A 142 3.06 -12.47 -0.27
CA SER A 142 4.28 -13.00 -0.87
C SER A 142 5.30 -11.88 -1.06
N LEU A 143 6.57 -12.15 -0.76
CA LEU A 143 7.68 -11.24 -1.02
C LEU A 143 8.47 -11.63 -2.28
N SER A 144 7.96 -12.59 -3.06
CA SER A 144 8.57 -12.99 -4.33
C SER A 144 8.47 -11.86 -5.35
N GLY A 145 9.61 -11.30 -5.75
CA GLY A 145 9.70 -10.16 -6.67
C GLY A 145 9.69 -8.79 -6.00
N SER A 146 9.58 -8.72 -4.67
CA SER A 146 9.51 -7.46 -3.92
C SER A 146 10.71 -6.54 -4.17
N ALA A 147 11.94 -7.08 -4.13
CA ALA A 147 13.16 -6.27 -4.30
C ALA A 147 13.19 -5.57 -5.66
N ALA A 148 12.99 -6.30 -6.74
CA ALA A 148 12.99 -5.73 -8.10
C ALA A 148 11.86 -4.71 -8.30
N ALA A 149 10.66 -4.98 -7.77
CA ALA A 149 9.51 -4.09 -7.88
C ALA A 149 9.71 -2.80 -7.07
N ILE A 150 10.18 -2.89 -5.84
CA ILE A 150 10.45 -1.72 -4.98
C ILE A 150 11.54 -0.84 -5.60
N ASP A 151 12.63 -1.43 -6.10
CA ASP A 151 13.70 -0.68 -6.75
C ASP A 151 13.22 -0.02 -8.04
N LYS A 152 12.38 -0.69 -8.81
CA LYS A 152 11.78 -0.11 -10.04
C LYS A 152 10.87 1.07 -9.72
N ALA A 153 10.00 0.95 -8.71
CA ALA A 153 9.11 2.04 -8.30
C ALA A 153 9.91 3.26 -7.84
N ALA A 154 10.93 3.06 -6.98
CA ALA A 154 11.79 4.14 -6.51
C ALA A 154 12.55 4.82 -7.67
N ALA A 155 13.07 4.06 -8.62
CA ALA A 155 13.77 4.59 -9.80
C ALA A 155 12.84 5.39 -10.74
N THR A 156 11.59 4.98 -10.86
CA THR A 156 10.59 5.65 -11.72
C THR A 156 10.20 7.03 -11.18
N CYS A 157 10.22 7.22 -9.86
CA CYS A 157 9.90 8.49 -9.20
C CYS A 157 11.14 9.29 -8.69
N ARG A 158 12.27 9.05 -9.27
CA ARG A 158 13.47 9.89 -9.02
C ARG A 158 13.36 11.25 -9.66
#